data_9a4f2e36f2091ec2b22cd62a0c7dbabe
#
_entry.id   9a4f2e36f2091ec2b22cd62a0c7dbabe
#
_cell.length_a   1.000
_cell.length_b   1.000
_cell.length_c   1.000
_cell.angle_alpha   90.00
_cell.angle_beta   90.00
_cell.angle_gamma   90.00
#
_symmetry.space_group_name_H-M   'P 1'
#
loop_
_entity.id
_entity.type
_entity.pdbx_description
1 polymer ?
#
loop_
_entity_poly.entity_id
_entity_poly.type
_entity_poly.pdbx_seq_one_letter_code
_entity_poly.pdbx_strand_id
1 'polypeptide(L)'
;MPVPVEFTLAHIKQHSSADSGIYSEFLDSREPFRSMFKNNPWLIPPDIRKPLSQAKGDYWQTTVGRKHEYWEKIDLPQPTRDINRLRTDLFEWGYCLIRDGLSSKQCKVFLDRLMDQAAAERRAGVQQQTPSGQYINSLVNKGACFALCIEQHPDGVQAGPLIEQLLNETLGPGWICHSFLANGADPGGYPQGLHIDQGPLLPWQTLEAPALVNTMFIPQDIDDQNGGTLVIPASHRVMAEAGSGGAIGELPPAINLEAAAGTIMLFDGRLLHGTGDNRSASQRFVATMSNVKSWMRQQENWIISVHPEVLSAASPKLLHRMGMQALTYGATVEGFGLGASGRVNDHWGALKQFRTALDEGSYIRVGELSMDSPAEKLDQNFTVKLVRKLAHKAEKVVVK
;
A
#
# COMPACT_ATOMS: atom_id res chain seq x y z
N MET A 1 -17.60 -21.70 -3.50
CA MET A 1 -17.27 -23.09 -3.82
C MET A 1 -15.84 -23.32 -3.37
N PRO A 2 -15.44 -24.51 -2.91
CA PRO A 2 -14.04 -24.73 -2.58
C PRO A 2 -13.19 -24.50 -3.83
N VAL A 3 -12.00 -23.93 -3.63
CA VAL A 3 -10.99 -23.80 -4.69
C VAL A 3 -10.77 -25.19 -5.28
N PRO A 4 -10.79 -25.37 -6.62
CA PRO A 4 -10.52 -26.67 -7.21
C PRO A 4 -9.23 -27.26 -6.67
N VAL A 5 -9.20 -28.56 -6.42
CA VAL A 5 -8.03 -29.27 -5.86
C VAL A 5 -6.78 -29.03 -6.71
N GLU A 6 -6.95 -28.84 -8.00
CA GLU A 6 -5.89 -28.49 -8.96
C GLU A 6 -5.30 -27.09 -8.76
N PHE A 7 -6.02 -26.22 -8.04
CA PHE A 7 -5.58 -24.89 -7.67
C PHE A 7 -4.95 -24.85 -6.27
N THR A 8 -4.58 -25.99 -5.77
CA THR A 8 -3.89 -26.10 -4.49
C THR A 8 -2.43 -25.69 -4.63
N LEU A 9 -1.83 -25.37 -3.51
CA LEU A 9 -0.40 -25.14 -3.39
C LEU A 9 0.45 -26.24 -4.05
N ALA A 10 0.01 -27.49 -3.99
CA ALA A 10 0.68 -28.60 -4.62
C ALA A 10 0.70 -28.47 -6.15
N HIS A 11 -0.40 -28.02 -6.77
CA HIS A 11 -0.45 -27.78 -8.21
C HIS A 11 0.45 -26.61 -8.61
N ILE A 12 0.41 -25.53 -7.87
CA ILE A 12 1.28 -24.39 -8.11
C ILE A 12 2.75 -24.80 -7.97
N LYS A 13 3.11 -25.59 -6.95
CA LYS A 13 4.47 -26.11 -6.76
C LYS A 13 4.93 -27.07 -7.86
N GLN A 14 4.04 -27.84 -8.47
CA GLN A 14 4.38 -28.78 -9.55
C GLN A 14 4.81 -28.07 -10.85
N HIS A 15 4.30 -26.86 -11.07
CA HIS A 15 4.54 -26.11 -12.29
C HIS A 15 5.60 -25.01 -12.10
N SER A 16 6.32 -25.07 -11.01
CA SER A 16 7.20 -24.00 -10.64
C SER A 16 8.68 -24.35 -10.85
N SER A 17 9.43 -23.53 -11.60
CA SER A 17 10.87 -23.69 -11.77
C SER A 17 11.65 -23.01 -10.64
N ALA A 18 12.70 -23.69 -10.17
CA ALA A 18 13.49 -23.31 -9.00
C ALA A 18 14.22 -21.96 -9.08
N ASP A 19 14.20 -21.30 -10.23
CA ASP A 19 15.04 -20.12 -10.50
C ASP A 19 14.26 -18.80 -10.61
N SER A 20 12.96 -18.81 -10.34
CA SER A 20 12.11 -17.62 -10.47
C SER A 20 12.16 -16.73 -9.22
N GLY A 21 13.23 -16.05 -9.06
CA GLY A 21 13.35 -15.09 -7.99
C GLY A 21 12.75 -13.72 -8.32
N ILE A 22 11.58 -13.45 -7.82
CA ILE A 22 10.85 -12.18 -7.98
C ILE A 22 11.59 -11.00 -7.36
N TYR A 23 12.55 -11.23 -6.46
CA TYR A 23 13.10 -10.20 -5.59
C TYR A 23 14.45 -9.59 -5.98
N SER A 24 15.26 -10.23 -6.81
CA SER A 24 16.63 -9.74 -6.99
C SER A 24 16.77 -8.59 -7.97
N GLU A 25 16.03 -8.61 -9.06
CA GLU A 25 16.04 -7.45 -9.95
C GLU A 25 15.48 -6.20 -9.27
N PHE A 26 14.52 -6.38 -8.34
CA PHE A 26 13.96 -5.29 -7.57
C PHE A 26 14.95 -4.74 -6.54
N LEU A 27 15.76 -5.60 -5.92
CA LEU A 27 16.78 -5.19 -4.96
C LEU A 27 18.03 -4.64 -5.64
N ASP A 28 18.40 -5.16 -6.82
CA ASP A 28 19.62 -4.76 -7.51
C ASP A 28 19.49 -3.49 -8.36
N SER A 29 18.29 -3.12 -8.77
CA SER A 29 18.12 -2.12 -9.84
C SER A 29 17.53 -0.77 -9.43
N ARG A 30 16.98 -0.56 -8.24
CA ARG A 30 16.21 0.65 -7.91
C ARG A 30 16.56 1.31 -6.58
N GLU A 31 16.94 2.57 -6.65
CA GLU A 31 16.89 3.48 -5.51
C GLU A 31 15.42 3.81 -5.13
N PRO A 32 15.06 3.95 -3.85
CA PRO A 32 15.94 3.98 -2.67
C PRO A 32 16.23 2.59 -2.05
N PHE A 33 15.62 1.53 -2.53
CA PHE A 33 15.74 0.19 -1.94
C PHE A 33 17.17 -0.33 -1.97
N ARG A 34 17.88 -0.09 -3.06
CA ARG A 34 19.29 -0.46 -3.19
C ARG A 34 20.15 0.16 -2.08
N SER A 35 20.02 1.45 -1.85
CA SER A 35 20.72 2.14 -0.77
C SER A 35 20.27 1.68 0.59
N MET A 36 18.98 1.45 0.79
CA MET A 36 18.42 0.97 2.05
C MET A 36 19.00 -0.41 2.42
N PHE A 37 18.98 -1.35 1.50
CA PHE A 37 19.52 -2.70 1.76
C PHE A 37 21.03 -2.74 1.80
N LYS A 38 21.71 -1.92 1.01
CA LYS A 38 23.17 -1.77 1.08
C LYS A 38 23.62 -1.27 2.45
N ASN A 39 22.90 -0.31 2.99
CA ASN A 39 23.22 0.29 4.28
C ASN A 39 22.70 -0.52 5.48
N ASN A 40 21.73 -1.41 5.25
CA ASN A 40 21.06 -2.22 6.26
C ASN A 40 20.95 -3.68 5.81
N PRO A 41 22.08 -4.38 5.61
CA PRO A 41 22.08 -5.72 5.03
C PRO A 41 21.34 -6.77 5.89
N TRP A 42 21.12 -6.48 7.17
CA TRP A 42 20.33 -7.32 8.08
C TRP A 42 18.83 -7.29 7.78
N LEU A 43 18.35 -6.31 7.00
CA LEU A 43 16.94 -6.26 6.54
C LEU A 43 16.67 -7.27 5.43
N ILE A 44 17.71 -7.79 4.78
CA ILE A 44 17.56 -8.78 3.71
C ILE A 44 17.62 -10.17 4.33
N PRO A 45 16.57 -11.00 4.26
CA PRO A 45 16.62 -12.39 4.66
C PRO A 45 17.80 -13.10 3.97
N PRO A 46 18.52 -13.99 4.67
CA PRO A 46 19.71 -14.67 4.14
C PRO A 46 19.48 -15.33 2.78
N ASP A 47 18.30 -15.87 2.58
CA ASP A 47 17.94 -16.65 1.39
C ASP A 47 17.62 -15.77 0.16
N ILE A 48 17.26 -14.50 0.39
CA ILE A 48 17.04 -13.50 -0.67
C ILE A 48 18.35 -12.80 -1.08
N ARG A 49 19.43 -13.01 -0.34
CA ARG A 49 20.74 -12.42 -0.65
C ARG A 49 21.45 -13.07 -1.84
N LYS A 50 21.01 -14.25 -2.25
CA LYS A 50 21.50 -14.84 -3.49
C LYS A 50 20.96 -14.03 -4.65
N PRO A 51 21.82 -13.61 -5.60
CA PRO A 51 21.32 -12.95 -6.80
C PRO A 51 20.32 -13.92 -7.43
N LEU A 52 19.09 -13.49 -7.47
CA LEU A 52 18.03 -14.15 -8.19
C LEU A 52 18.31 -13.85 -9.65
N SER A 53 19.36 -14.49 -10.15
CA SER A 53 19.76 -14.34 -11.51
C SER A 53 18.63 -14.85 -12.40
N GLN A 54 17.90 -13.91 -12.96
CA GLN A 54 17.03 -14.12 -14.10
C GLN A 54 15.75 -14.88 -13.79
N ALA A 55 14.79 -14.18 -13.17
CA ALA A 55 13.38 -14.52 -13.37
C ALA A 55 13.06 -14.41 -14.87
N LYS A 56 13.35 -15.45 -15.61
CA LYS A 56 12.81 -15.67 -16.94
C LYS A 56 11.42 -16.28 -16.77
N GLY A 57 10.47 -15.48 -16.35
CA GLY A 57 9.08 -15.88 -16.33
C GLY A 57 8.24 -14.75 -16.89
N ASP A 58 7.14 -15.10 -17.47
CA ASP A 58 6.14 -14.18 -18.01
C ASP A 58 5.41 -13.33 -16.94
N TYR A 59 5.96 -13.25 -15.73
CA TYR A 59 5.42 -12.46 -14.62
C TYR A 59 5.29 -10.97 -14.94
N TRP A 60 6.01 -10.56 -15.94
CA TRP A 60 6.07 -9.18 -16.42
C TRP A 60 5.17 -8.97 -17.64
N GLN A 61 4.58 -10.03 -18.17
CA GLN A 61 3.73 -9.93 -19.34
C GLN A 61 2.34 -9.47 -18.92
N THR A 62 2.06 -8.28 -19.29
CA THR A 62 0.83 -7.53 -19.02
C THR A 62 -0.32 -7.96 -19.94
N THR A 63 -0.04 -8.80 -20.93
CA THR A 63 -1.02 -9.25 -21.91
C THR A 63 -1.86 -10.44 -21.47
N VAL A 64 -1.60 -10.97 -20.29
CA VAL A 64 -2.32 -12.12 -19.76
C VAL A 64 -3.52 -11.63 -18.97
N GLY A 65 -4.57 -11.30 -19.65
CA GLY A 65 -5.82 -10.89 -19.02
C GLY A 65 -6.59 -12.05 -18.40
N ARG A 66 -7.73 -11.75 -17.77
CA ARG A 66 -8.73 -12.72 -17.24
C ARG A 66 -9.13 -13.80 -18.23
N LYS A 67 -8.92 -13.58 -19.53
CA LYS A 67 -9.25 -14.47 -20.64
C LYS A 67 -8.20 -15.55 -20.88
N HIS A 68 -7.17 -15.63 -20.05
CA HIS A 68 -6.21 -16.74 -20.16
C HIS A 68 -6.96 -18.05 -19.91
N GLU A 69 -6.74 -19.03 -20.76
CA GLU A 69 -7.39 -20.36 -20.70
C GLU A 69 -7.29 -21.02 -19.33
N TYR A 70 -6.22 -20.74 -18.59
CA TYR A 70 -6.00 -21.22 -17.23
C TYR A 70 -7.11 -20.78 -16.27
N TRP A 71 -7.62 -19.54 -16.42
CA TRP A 71 -8.60 -18.94 -15.51
C TRP A 71 -10.04 -19.03 -16.04
N GLU A 72 -10.23 -19.37 -17.30
CA GLU A 72 -11.52 -19.29 -18.00
C GLU A 72 -12.65 -20.09 -17.31
N LYS A 73 -12.27 -21.23 -16.70
CA LYS A 73 -13.24 -22.13 -16.02
C LYS A 73 -13.28 -21.95 -14.51
N ILE A 74 -12.60 -20.96 -13.98
CA ILE A 74 -12.45 -20.74 -12.54
C ILE A 74 -13.33 -19.58 -12.10
N ASP A 75 -14.14 -19.82 -11.06
CA ASP A 75 -14.98 -18.78 -10.44
C ASP A 75 -14.15 -17.89 -9.52
N LEU A 76 -13.44 -16.93 -10.11
CA LEU A 76 -12.65 -15.95 -9.39
C LEU A 76 -13.52 -14.96 -8.61
N PRO A 77 -13.00 -14.31 -7.56
CA PRO A 77 -13.72 -13.30 -6.79
C PRO A 77 -14.40 -12.24 -7.65
N GLN A 78 -15.66 -11.99 -7.35
CA GLN A 78 -16.48 -10.99 -8.01
C GLN A 78 -16.94 -9.93 -7.01
N PRO A 79 -17.17 -8.67 -7.44
CA PRO A 79 -17.64 -7.63 -6.54
C PRO A 79 -18.99 -7.99 -5.88
N THR A 80 -19.00 -8.02 -4.55
CA THR A 80 -20.18 -8.36 -3.75
C THR A 80 -20.24 -7.56 -2.44
N ARG A 81 -21.38 -7.59 -1.75
CA ARG A 81 -21.53 -7.10 -0.37
C ARG A 81 -21.87 -8.23 0.61
N ASP A 82 -21.96 -9.46 0.12
CA ASP A 82 -22.17 -10.62 0.97
C ASP A 82 -20.90 -10.90 1.79
N ILE A 83 -20.96 -10.67 3.08
CA ILE A 83 -19.83 -10.83 4.00
C ILE A 83 -19.27 -12.26 3.99
N ASN A 84 -20.10 -13.28 3.81
CA ASN A 84 -19.64 -14.67 3.81
C ASN A 84 -18.86 -14.97 2.52
N ARG A 85 -19.32 -14.44 1.38
CA ARG A 85 -18.57 -14.56 0.13
C ARG A 85 -17.25 -13.78 0.22
N LEU A 86 -17.25 -12.57 0.76
CA LEU A 86 -16.03 -11.77 0.95
C LEU A 86 -15.01 -12.48 1.84
N ARG A 87 -15.45 -13.12 2.93
CA ARG A 87 -14.56 -13.93 3.79
C ARG A 87 -13.97 -15.11 3.04
N THR A 88 -14.82 -15.84 2.33
CA THR A 88 -14.37 -16.99 1.53
C THR A 88 -13.38 -16.56 0.46
N ASP A 89 -13.68 -15.51 -0.27
CA ASP A 89 -12.82 -15.00 -1.33
C ASP A 89 -11.46 -14.55 -0.78
N LEU A 90 -11.44 -13.77 0.32
CA LEU A 90 -10.21 -13.32 0.95
C LEU A 90 -9.36 -14.49 1.45
N PHE A 91 -9.97 -15.49 2.04
CA PHE A 91 -9.28 -16.67 2.57
C PHE A 91 -8.77 -17.59 1.45
N GLU A 92 -9.62 -17.89 0.45
CA GLU A 92 -9.32 -18.88 -0.58
C GLU A 92 -8.43 -18.29 -1.68
N TRP A 93 -8.70 -17.06 -2.11
CA TRP A 93 -8.03 -16.42 -3.24
C TRP A 93 -6.97 -15.39 -2.83
N GLY A 94 -6.93 -15.02 -1.55
CA GLY A 94 -6.05 -13.97 -1.05
C GLY A 94 -6.55 -12.56 -1.33
N TYR A 95 -7.72 -12.41 -1.94
CA TYR A 95 -8.36 -11.11 -2.13
C TYR A 95 -9.86 -11.24 -2.23
N CYS A 96 -10.56 -10.15 -1.94
CA CYS A 96 -12.00 -10.02 -2.17
C CYS A 96 -12.33 -8.62 -2.70
N LEU A 97 -13.49 -8.49 -3.34
CA LEU A 97 -13.94 -7.27 -3.98
C LEU A 97 -15.27 -6.80 -3.36
N ILE A 98 -15.24 -5.65 -2.71
CA ILE A 98 -16.43 -5.04 -2.12
C ILE A 98 -17.07 -4.14 -3.15
N ARG A 99 -18.27 -4.51 -3.62
CA ARG A 99 -19.09 -3.73 -4.55
C ARG A 99 -19.59 -2.46 -3.87
N ASP A 100 -19.56 -1.35 -4.58
CA ASP A 100 -20.03 -0.05 -4.10
C ASP A 100 -19.43 0.32 -2.73
N GLY A 101 -18.13 0.07 -2.58
CA GLY A 101 -17.41 0.39 -1.34
C GLY A 101 -17.22 1.90 -1.16
N LEU A 102 -17.13 2.64 -2.26
CA LEU A 102 -17.27 4.09 -2.33
C LEU A 102 -18.55 4.43 -3.12
N SER A 103 -19.30 5.43 -2.67
CA SER A 103 -20.38 6.03 -3.47
C SER A 103 -19.79 6.85 -4.63
N SER A 104 -20.58 7.13 -5.65
CA SER A 104 -20.14 7.97 -6.79
C SER A 104 -19.64 9.36 -6.32
N LYS A 105 -20.26 9.92 -5.29
CA LYS A 105 -19.80 11.19 -4.68
C LYS A 105 -18.43 11.02 -4.02
N GLN A 106 -18.24 9.94 -3.28
CA GLN A 106 -16.94 9.64 -2.62
C GLN A 106 -15.86 9.37 -3.66
N CYS A 107 -16.14 8.61 -4.72
CA CYS A 107 -15.24 8.40 -5.85
C CYS A 107 -14.78 9.73 -6.45
N LYS A 108 -15.72 10.63 -6.71
CA LYS A 108 -15.40 11.94 -7.28
C LYS A 108 -14.51 12.76 -6.36
N VAL A 109 -14.85 12.90 -5.08
CA VAL A 109 -14.05 13.65 -4.10
C VAL A 109 -12.64 13.07 -3.97
N PHE A 110 -12.55 11.75 -3.93
CA PHE A 110 -11.29 11.03 -3.78
C PHE A 110 -10.39 11.22 -5.02
N LEU A 111 -10.96 11.00 -6.21
CA LEU A 111 -10.22 11.11 -7.46
C LEU A 111 -9.79 12.54 -7.77
N ASP A 112 -10.70 13.50 -7.62
CA ASP A 112 -10.40 14.93 -7.83
C ASP A 112 -9.24 15.37 -6.93
N ARG A 113 -9.25 14.94 -5.65
CA ARG A 113 -8.20 15.28 -4.71
C ARG A 113 -6.86 14.65 -5.08
N LEU A 114 -6.85 13.40 -5.53
CA LEU A 114 -5.63 12.73 -6.00
C LEU A 114 -5.05 13.40 -7.25
N MET A 115 -5.89 13.70 -8.22
CA MET A 115 -5.47 14.35 -9.46
C MET A 115 -4.88 15.75 -9.21
N ASP A 116 -5.54 16.54 -8.37
CA ASP A 116 -5.09 17.87 -7.99
C ASP A 116 -3.77 17.80 -7.22
N GLN A 117 -3.65 16.91 -6.25
CA GLN A 117 -2.40 16.69 -5.50
C GLN A 117 -1.25 16.27 -6.42
N ALA A 118 -1.49 15.29 -7.29
CA ALA A 118 -0.49 14.80 -8.22
C ALA A 118 0.03 15.91 -9.15
N ALA A 119 -0.89 16.69 -9.72
CA ALA A 119 -0.54 17.82 -10.58
C ALA A 119 0.25 18.90 -9.82
N ALA A 120 -0.18 19.21 -8.60
CA ALA A 120 0.47 20.21 -7.76
C ALA A 120 1.86 19.76 -7.28
N GLU A 121 2.05 18.47 -6.96
CA GLU A 121 3.39 17.93 -6.64
C GLU A 121 4.32 18.01 -7.84
N ARG A 122 3.85 17.68 -9.05
CA ARG A 122 4.63 17.86 -10.29
C ARG A 122 5.00 19.34 -10.52
N ARG A 123 4.02 20.24 -10.40
CA ARG A 123 4.28 21.69 -10.53
C ARG A 123 5.31 22.18 -9.51
N ALA A 124 5.26 21.66 -8.30
CA ALA A 124 6.19 22.00 -7.22
C ALA A 124 7.58 21.33 -7.36
N GLY A 125 7.72 20.32 -8.22
CA GLY A 125 8.94 19.53 -8.38
C GLY A 125 9.27 18.65 -7.17
N VAL A 126 8.24 18.16 -6.48
CA VAL A 126 8.36 17.30 -5.29
C VAL A 126 7.70 15.93 -5.47
N GLN A 127 7.24 15.65 -6.68
CA GLN A 127 6.63 14.36 -6.99
C GLN A 127 7.61 13.19 -6.81
N GLN A 128 7.10 12.06 -6.39
CA GLN A 128 7.84 10.80 -6.44
C GLN A 128 7.47 10.07 -7.72
N GLN A 129 8.37 10.06 -8.68
CA GLN A 129 8.19 9.39 -9.95
C GLN A 129 8.81 8.00 -9.93
N THR A 130 8.11 7.02 -10.49
CA THR A 130 8.57 5.65 -10.73
C THR A 130 8.40 5.31 -12.20
N PRO A 131 8.98 4.20 -12.70
CA PRO A 131 8.75 3.79 -14.09
C PRO A 131 7.30 3.46 -14.44
N SER A 132 6.48 3.08 -13.47
CA SER A 132 5.05 2.82 -13.67
C SER A 132 4.19 4.10 -13.57
N GLY A 133 4.69 5.14 -12.90
CA GLY A 133 3.94 6.37 -12.72
C GLY A 133 4.31 7.12 -11.44
N GLN A 134 3.41 7.96 -10.96
CA GLN A 134 3.64 8.81 -9.78
C GLN A 134 3.06 8.18 -8.52
N TYR A 135 3.84 8.12 -7.45
CA TYR A 135 3.35 7.86 -6.11
C TYR A 135 3.00 9.14 -5.37
N ILE A 136 1.89 9.11 -4.63
CA ILE A 136 1.49 10.14 -3.68
C ILE A 136 1.50 9.50 -2.29
N ASN A 137 2.52 9.79 -1.49
CA ASN A 137 2.70 9.17 -0.18
C ASN A 137 1.98 9.96 0.92
N SER A 138 1.83 9.30 2.09
CA SER A 138 1.27 9.92 3.31
C SER A 138 -0.05 10.63 3.06
N LEU A 139 -1.02 9.93 2.48
CA LEU A 139 -2.31 10.51 2.08
C LEU A 139 -3.05 11.19 3.22
N VAL A 140 -2.83 10.76 4.46
CA VAL A 140 -3.42 11.42 5.65
C VAL A 140 -3.14 12.92 5.69
N ASN A 141 -2.02 13.37 5.12
CA ASN A 141 -1.63 14.78 5.04
C ASN A 141 -2.14 15.50 3.79
N LYS A 142 -2.89 14.82 2.92
CA LYS A 142 -3.24 15.30 1.57
C LYS A 142 -4.71 15.67 1.41
N GLY A 143 -5.48 15.57 2.47
CA GLY A 143 -6.89 15.91 2.49
C GLY A 143 -7.72 15.11 3.50
N ALA A 144 -8.77 15.72 4.04
CA ALA A 144 -9.61 15.12 5.07
C ALA A 144 -10.30 13.81 4.63
N CYS A 145 -10.59 13.64 3.33
CA CYS A 145 -11.19 12.41 2.81
C CYS A 145 -10.32 11.18 3.08
N PHE A 146 -8.99 11.32 3.08
CA PHE A 146 -8.08 10.21 3.35
C PHE A 146 -8.01 9.85 4.85
N ALA A 147 -8.11 10.84 5.73
CA ALA A 147 -8.23 10.58 7.17
C ALA A 147 -9.49 9.76 7.48
N LEU A 148 -10.63 10.11 6.86
CA LEU A 148 -11.89 9.36 6.99
C LEU A 148 -11.75 7.91 6.45
N CYS A 149 -10.92 7.69 5.44
CA CYS A 149 -10.62 6.32 4.98
C CYS A 149 -9.87 5.51 6.03
N ILE A 150 -8.88 6.09 6.72
CA ILE A 150 -8.16 5.41 7.80
C ILE A 150 -9.10 5.06 8.95
N GLU A 151 -10.05 5.92 9.25
CA GLU A 151 -11.07 5.69 10.27
C GLU A 151 -12.15 4.68 9.86
N GLN A 152 -12.21 4.31 8.60
CA GLN A 152 -13.33 3.56 8.02
C GLN A 152 -14.67 4.27 8.28
N HIS A 153 -14.65 5.62 8.25
CA HIS A 153 -15.84 6.43 8.50
C HIS A 153 -16.78 6.40 7.29
N PRO A 154 -18.10 6.18 7.46
CA PRO A 154 -19.03 6.07 6.33
C PRO A 154 -19.07 7.30 5.41
N ASP A 155 -18.76 8.50 5.92
CA ASP A 155 -18.69 9.71 5.10
C ASP A 155 -17.50 9.69 4.12
N GLY A 156 -16.42 9.01 4.47
CA GLY A 156 -15.26 8.81 3.59
C GLY A 156 -15.34 7.52 2.78
N VAL A 157 -15.87 6.46 3.38
CA VAL A 157 -15.94 5.12 2.81
C VAL A 157 -17.29 4.49 3.10
N GLN A 158 -18.16 4.41 2.11
CA GLN A 158 -19.52 3.88 2.27
C GLN A 158 -19.53 2.47 2.89
N ALA A 159 -18.57 1.61 2.50
CA ALA A 159 -18.43 0.28 3.04
C ALA A 159 -17.51 0.20 4.28
N GLY A 160 -17.20 1.32 4.92
CA GLY A 160 -16.28 1.36 6.07
C GLY A 160 -16.59 0.32 7.15
N PRO A 161 -17.84 0.17 7.63
CA PRO A 161 -18.17 -0.85 8.62
C PRO A 161 -17.90 -2.28 8.17
N LEU A 162 -18.12 -2.59 6.88
CA LEU A 162 -17.86 -3.91 6.31
C LEU A 162 -16.36 -4.19 6.21
N ILE A 163 -15.57 -3.20 5.79
CA ILE A 163 -14.12 -3.29 5.75
C ILE A 163 -13.56 -3.48 7.16
N GLU A 164 -14.03 -2.69 8.11
CA GLU A 164 -13.60 -2.79 9.51
C GLU A 164 -13.88 -4.17 10.09
N GLN A 165 -15.04 -4.75 9.77
CA GLN A 165 -15.37 -6.11 10.19
C GLN A 165 -14.38 -7.14 9.63
N LEU A 166 -14.09 -7.12 8.34
CA LEU A 166 -13.13 -8.01 7.70
C LEU A 166 -11.71 -7.85 8.27
N LEU A 167 -11.28 -6.62 8.50
CA LEU A 167 -9.97 -6.34 9.11
C LEU A 167 -9.91 -6.81 10.56
N ASN A 168 -10.96 -6.60 11.34
CA ASN A 168 -11.04 -7.08 12.73
C ASN A 168 -10.97 -8.61 12.81
N GLU A 169 -11.61 -9.31 11.89
CA GLU A 169 -11.59 -10.77 11.81
C GLU A 169 -10.24 -11.32 11.38
N THR A 170 -9.53 -10.60 10.51
CA THR A 170 -8.26 -11.06 9.92
C THR A 170 -7.04 -10.64 10.75
N LEU A 171 -7.00 -9.37 11.17
CA LEU A 171 -5.84 -8.78 11.85
C LEU A 171 -6.04 -8.66 13.37
N GLY A 172 -7.28 -8.73 13.83
CA GLY A 172 -7.70 -8.43 15.21
C GLY A 172 -8.15 -6.96 15.35
N PRO A 173 -9.02 -6.67 16.33
CA PRO A 173 -9.67 -5.35 16.48
C PRO A 173 -8.70 -4.19 16.76
N GLY A 174 -7.48 -4.50 17.18
CA GLY A 174 -6.42 -3.52 17.43
C GLY A 174 -5.55 -3.23 16.22
N TRP A 175 -5.94 -3.60 15.00
CA TRP A 175 -5.16 -3.32 13.80
C TRP A 175 -4.86 -1.83 13.63
N ILE A 176 -3.73 -1.53 13.01
CA ILE A 176 -3.26 -0.17 12.77
C ILE A 176 -2.92 0.03 11.28
N CYS A 177 -3.01 1.26 10.83
CA CYS A 177 -2.59 1.64 9.49
C CYS A 177 -1.06 1.62 9.40
N HIS A 178 -0.53 0.85 8.45
CA HIS A 178 0.90 0.69 8.21
C HIS A 178 1.44 1.82 7.32
N SER A 179 0.71 2.08 6.23
CA SER A 179 0.97 3.14 5.27
C SER A 179 -0.30 3.45 4.47
N PHE A 180 -0.38 4.65 3.91
CA PHE A 180 -1.46 5.01 3.00
C PHE A 180 -0.93 5.89 1.87
N LEU A 181 -0.90 5.33 0.68
CA LEU A 181 -0.38 5.97 -0.52
C LEU A 181 -1.31 5.76 -1.72
N ALA A 182 -1.16 6.60 -2.73
CA ALA A 182 -1.78 6.38 -4.03
C ALA A 182 -0.74 6.12 -5.10
N ASN A 183 -1.14 5.30 -6.08
CA ASN A 183 -0.39 4.99 -7.28
C ASN A 183 -1.15 5.53 -8.48
N GLY A 184 -0.56 6.48 -9.18
CA GLY A 184 -1.02 7.01 -10.45
C GLY A 184 -0.23 6.38 -11.58
N ALA A 185 -0.77 5.34 -12.24
CA ALA A 185 -0.15 4.74 -13.42
C ALA A 185 -0.17 5.72 -14.59
N ASP A 186 1.01 6.12 -15.06
CA ASP A 186 1.15 7.08 -16.15
C ASP A 186 0.87 6.43 -17.52
N PRO A 187 0.34 7.18 -18.50
CA PRO A 187 0.27 6.73 -19.88
C PRO A 187 1.63 6.25 -20.37
N GLY A 188 1.69 5.02 -20.89
CA GLY A 188 2.94 4.39 -21.35
C GLY A 188 3.88 3.97 -20.20
N GLY A 189 3.42 4.03 -18.95
CA GLY A 189 4.18 3.56 -17.79
C GLY A 189 4.43 2.07 -17.83
N TYR A 190 5.63 1.63 -17.40
CA TYR A 190 5.97 0.22 -17.32
C TYR A 190 5.16 -0.48 -16.22
N PRO A 191 4.82 -1.76 -16.40
CA PRO A 191 4.19 -2.53 -15.35
C PRO A 191 5.14 -2.66 -14.15
N GLN A 192 4.55 -2.64 -12.97
CA GLN A 192 5.29 -2.94 -11.75
C GLN A 192 5.54 -4.44 -11.64
N GLY A 193 6.72 -4.82 -11.21
CA GLY A 193 7.00 -6.21 -10.94
C GLY A 193 6.09 -6.79 -9.87
N LEU A 194 5.69 -8.04 -10.05
CA LEU A 194 4.89 -8.74 -9.06
C LEU A 194 5.68 -8.88 -7.76
N HIS A 195 5.05 -8.52 -6.66
CA HIS A 195 5.64 -8.48 -5.34
C HIS A 195 4.60 -8.81 -4.26
N ILE A 196 5.06 -8.99 -3.05
CA ILE A 196 4.23 -9.07 -1.85
C ILE A 196 4.54 -7.90 -0.94
N ASP A 197 3.52 -7.36 -0.28
CA ASP A 197 3.68 -6.22 0.63
C ASP A 197 4.07 -6.65 2.05
N GLN A 198 3.66 -7.83 2.48
CA GLN A 198 4.08 -8.38 3.77
C GLN A 198 5.58 -8.70 3.82
N GLY A 199 6.24 -8.61 2.75
CA GLY A 199 7.63 -8.62 2.37
C GLY A 199 8.71 -8.98 3.39
N PRO A 200 9.95 -8.54 3.14
CA PRO A 200 11.15 -9.10 3.77
C PRO A 200 11.31 -8.80 5.26
N LEU A 201 10.40 -8.06 5.87
CA LEU A 201 10.51 -7.63 7.27
C LEU A 201 9.87 -8.62 8.27
N LEU A 202 9.23 -9.67 7.77
CA LEU A 202 8.55 -10.65 8.62
C LEU A 202 8.93 -12.08 8.25
N PRO A 203 9.04 -12.95 9.24
CA PRO A 203 9.12 -14.38 9.00
C PRO A 203 7.74 -14.87 8.48
N TRP A 204 7.54 -14.82 7.17
CA TRP A 204 6.28 -15.19 6.50
C TRP A 204 5.92 -16.67 6.66
N GLN A 205 6.90 -17.49 6.97
CA GLN A 205 6.80 -18.95 7.09
C GLN A 205 5.93 -19.44 8.23
N THR A 206 5.75 -18.62 9.24
CA THR A 206 5.21 -19.07 10.53
C THR A 206 3.81 -18.55 10.83
N LEU A 207 3.24 -17.74 9.92
CA LEU A 207 1.95 -17.12 10.15
C LEU A 207 0.87 -17.84 9.35
N GLU A 208 -0.01 -18.57 10.03
CA GLU A 208 -1.22 -19.14 9.43
C GLU A 208 -2.14 -18.07 8.86
N ALA A 209 -2.18 -16.91 9.49
CA ALA A 209 -2.95 -15.75 9.05
C ALA A 209 -2.01 -14.60 8.64
N PRO A 210 -2.43 -13.70 7.73
CA PRO A 210 -1.64 -12.56 7.34
C PRO A 210 -1.37 -11.63 8.52
N ALA A 211 -0.21 -11.01 8.53
CA ALA A 211 0.11 -9.91 9.43
C ALA A 211 -0.21 -8.55 8.81
N LEU A 212 -0.41 -8.52 7.49
CA LEU A 212 -0.76 -7.35 6.69
C LEU A 212 -1.92 -7.69 5.74
N VAL A 213 -2.90 -6.82 5.69
CA VAL A 213 -4.00 -6.81 4.72
C VAL A 213 -4.10 -5.42 4.10
N ASN A 214 -4.08 -5.37 2.80
CA ASN A 214 -4.27 -4.13 2.07
C ASN A 214 -5.75 -3.85 1.81
N THR A 215 -6.10 -2.57 1.87
CA THR A 215 -7.37 -2.02 1.40
C THR A 215 -7.08 -1.09 0.23
N MET A 216 -7.38 -1.51 -0.99
CA MET A 216 -7.18 -0.72 -2.19
C MET A 216 -8.49 -0.07 -2.61
N PHE A 217 -8.50 1.24 -2.65
CA PHE A 217 -9.60 2.09 -3.09
C PHE A 217 -9.49 2.32 -4.60
N ILE A 218 -10.56 2.03 -5.33
CA ILE A 218 -10.64 2.13 -6.79
C ILE A 218 -11.64 3.25 -7.14
N PRO A 219 -11.18 4.52 -7.22
CA PRO A 219 -12.09 5.66 -7.41
C PRO A 219 -12.53 5.86 -8.87
N GLN A 220 -11.96 5.14 -9.81
CA GLN A 220 -12.28 5.14 -11.25
C GLN A 220 -12.21 3.72 -11.79
N ASP A 221 -12.85 3.46 -12.92
CA ASP A 221 -12.78 2.14 -13.56
C ASP A 221 -11.33 1.74 -13.81
N ILE A 222 -11.03 0.47 -13.54
CA ILE A 222 -9.74 -0.13 -13.86
C ILE A 222 -9.93 -1.35 -14.76
N ASP A 223 -9.04 -1.48 -15.73
CA ASP A 223 -9.05 -2.57 -16.71
C ASP A 223 -7.63 -2.85 -17.24
N ASP A 224 -7.53 -3.73 -18.22
CA ASP A 224 -6.27 -4.10 -18.86
C ASP A 224 -5.69 -2.99 -19.74
N GLN A 225 -6.45 -1.95 -20.09
CA GLN A 225 -6.00 -0.84 -20.92
C GLN A 225 -5.36 0.27 -20.10
N ASN A 226 -5.88 0.51 -18.88
CA ASN A 226 -5.44 1.63 -18.06
C ASN A 226 -4.51 1.21 -16.90
N GLY A 227 -3.92 0.02 -16.99
CA GLY A 227 -2.97 -0.46 -15.99
C GLY A 227 -3.66 -1.00 -14.74
N GLY A 228 -4.75 -1.73 -14.90
CA GLY A 228 -5.41 -2.45 -13.81
C GLY A 228 -4.40 -3.29 -13.01
N THR A 229 -4.70 -3.50 -11.75
CA THR A 229 -3.78 -4.23 -10.86
C THR A 229 -3.61 -5.67 -11.32
N LEU A 230 -2.37 -6.08 -11.50
CA LEU A 230 -2.01 -7.48 -11.75
C LEU A 230 -2.10 -8.24 -10.43
N VAL A 231 -2.71 -9.42 -10.45
CA VAL A 231 -2.75 -10.32 -9.29
C VAL A 231 -2.59 -11.76 -9.75
N ILE A 232 -1.92 -12.59 -8.94
CA ILE A 232 -1.95 -14.04 -9.10
C ILE A 232 -2.88 -14.60 -8.01
N PRO A 233 -4.11 -14.98 -8.34
CA PRO A 233 -5.07 -15.50 -7.37
C PRO A 233 -4.49 -16.67 -6.59
N ALA A 234 -4.79 -16.76 -5.29
CA ALA A 234 -4.32 -17.78 -4.34
C ALA A 234 -2.79 -17.85 -4.10
N SER A 235 -2.00 -16.96 -4.70
CA SER A 235 -0.53 -16.95 -4.50
C SER A 235 -0.11 -16.68 -3.05
N HIS A 236 -0.94 -16.04 -2.23
CA HIS A 236 -0.69 -15.85 -0.80
C HIS A 236 -0.44 -17.16 -0.04
N ARG A 237 -1.07 -18.26 -0.47
CA ARG A 237 -0.86 -19.60 0.13
C ARG A 237 0.54 -20.12 -0.21
N VAL A 238 0.97 -19.96 -1.46
CA VAL A 238 2.31 -20.33 -1.90
C VAL A 238 3.36 -19.56 -1.12
N MET A 239 3.15 -18.26 -1.01
CA MET A 239 4.07 -17.38 -0.29
C MET A 239 4.12 -17.70 1.21
N ALA A 240 3.01 -18.13 1.82
CA ALA A 240 2.97 -18.57 3.21
C ALA A 240 3.72 -19.88 3.45
N GLU A 241 3.66 -20.83 2.50
CA GLU A 241 4.33 -22.13 2.63
C GLU A 241 5.76 -22.15 2.09
N ALA A 242 6.08 -21.31 1.11
CA ALA A 242 7.39 -21.34 0.47
C ALA A 242 8.53 -21.10 1.45
N GLY A 243 8.20 -20.64 2.64
CA GLY A 243 9.19 -20.35 3.64
C GLY A 243 10.20 -19.33 3.12
N SER A 244 11.10 -18.89 3.93
CA SER A 244 12.15 -17.97 3.54
C SER A 244 12.98 -18.51 2.37
N GLY A 245 12.76 -17.97 1.20
CA GLY A 245 13.64 -18.21 0.05
C GLY A 245 13.51 -19.57 -0.63
N GLY A 246 12.43 -20.29 -0.37
CA GLY A 246 12.07 -21.43 -1.20
C GLY A 246 11.79 -20.95 -2.62
N ALA A 247 12.31 -21.63 -3.61
CA ALA A 247 11.99 -21.40 -5.00
C ALA A 247 10.47 -21.41 -5.18
N ILE A 248 9.91 -20.30 -5.64
CA ILE A 248 8.47 -20.16 -5.82
C ILE A 248 8.05 -20.78 -7.16
N GLY A 249 8.88 -21.19 -7.95
CA GLY A 249 8.62 -21.91 -9.13
C GLY A 249 7.65 -21.27 -10.15
N GLU A 250 7.22 -21.99 -11.19
CA GLU A 250 6.28 -21.52 -12.20
C GLU A 250 4.92 -21.18 -11.58
N LEU A 251 4.57 -19.91 -11.56
CA LEU A 251 3.29 -19.43 -11.07
C LEU A 251 2.27 -19.43 -12.21
N PRO A 252 0.97 -19.57 -11.90
CA PRO A 252 -0.04 -19.36 -12.92
C PRO A 252 0.03 -17.91 -13.42
N PRO A 253 -0.47 -17.65 -14.63
CA PRO A 253 -0.43 -16.32 -15.20
C PRO A 253 -1.18 -15.32 -14.32
N ALA A 254 -0.64 -14.12 -14.16
CA ALA A 254 -1.34 -13.05 -13.48
C ALA A 254 -2.59 -12.65 -14.27
N ILE A 255 -3.66 -12.32 -13.56
CA ILE A 255 -4.81 -11.65 -14.15
C ILE A 255 -4.67 -10.14 -13.99
N ASN A 256 -5.20 -9.40 -14.94
CA ASN A 256 -5.44 -7.99 -14.82
C ASN A 256 -6.80 -7.78 -14.14
N LEU A 257 -6.83 -7.12 -13.00
CA LEU A 257 -8.06 -6.86 -12.27
C LEU A 257 -8.88 -5.82 -13.02
N GLU A 258 -10.11 -6.19 -13.38
CA GLU A 258 -11.11 -5.25 -13.89
C GLU A 258 -12.11 -4.98 -12.79
N ALA A 259 -12.34 -3.71 -12.50
CA ALA A 259 -13.29 -3.31 -11.47
C ALA A 259 -13.87 -1.93 -11.80
N ALA A 260 -15.17 -1.79 -11.56
CA ALA A 260 -15.85 -0.51 -11.67
C ALA A 260 -15.43 0.45 -10.55
N ALA A 261 -15.49 1.75 -10.85
CA ALA A 261 -15.32 2.81 -9.85
C ALA A 261 -16.20 2.57 -8.61
N GLY A 262 -15.62 2.78 -7.44
CA GLY A 262 -16.28 2.52 -6.18
C GLY A 262 -16.05 1.12 -5.61
N THR A 263 -15.48 0.21 -6.38
CA THR A 263 -15.03 -1.09 -5.83
C THR A 263 -13.88 -0.87 -4.85
N ILE A 264 -13.86 -1.65 -3.78
CA ILE A 264 -12.73 -1.73 -2.86
C ILE A 264 -12.22 -3.17 -2.84
N MET A 265 -10.93 -3.34 -3.05
CA MET A 265 -10.27 -4.63 -2.93
C MET A 265 -9.58 -4.75 -1.57
N LEU A 266 -9.91 -5.80 -0.80
CA LEU A 266 -9.06 -6.22 0.30
C LEU A 266 -8.19 -7.38 -0.17
N PHE A 267 -6.90 -7.36 0.19
CA PHE A 267 -6.03 -8.46 -0.18
C PHE A 267 -4.94 -8.73 0.87
N ASP A 268 -4.63 -9.99 1.01
CA ASP A 268 -3.57 -10.52 1.88
C ASP A 268 -2.22 -9.92 1.43
N GLY A 269 -1.44 -9.42 2.36
CA GLY A 269 -0.14 -8.84 2.06
C GLY A 269 0.87 -9.81 1.44
N ARG A 270 0.56 -11.10 1.40
CA ARG A 270 1.34 -12.15 0.75
C ARG A 270 0.87 -12.47 -0.67
N LEU A 271 -0.23 -11.85 -1.12
CA LEU A 271 -0.71 -12.00 -2.50
C LEU A 271 0.29 -11.36 -3.45
N LEU A 272 0.70 -12.10 -4.47
CA LEU A 272 1.52 -11.55 -5.55
C LEU A 272 0.69 -10.61 -6.41
N HIS A 273 1.12 -9.37 -6.47
CA HIS A 273 0.42 -8.32 -7.19
C HIS A 273 1.39 -7.26 -7.74
N GLY A 274 0.86 -6.39 -8.58
CA GLY A 274 1.61 -5.26 -9.14
C GLY A 274 0.71 -4.35 -9.95
N THR A 275 1.22 -3.22 -10.38
CA THR A 275 0.53 -2.31 -11.31
C THR A 275 0.71 -2.81 -12.73
N GLY A 276 -0.37 -2.91 -13.51
CA GLY A 276 -0.31 -3.19 -14.94
C GLY A 276 0.22 -2.01 -15.76
N ASP A 277 0.58 -2.25 -17.02
CA ASP A 277 0.95 -1.19 -17.96
C ASP A 277 -0.28 -0.34 -18.33
N ASN A 278 -0.12 0.96 -18.32
CA ASN A 278 -1.17 1.87 -18.74
C ASN A 278 -1.00 2.24 -20.21
N ARG A 279 -1.84 1.65 -21.07
CA ARG A 279 -1.90 1.92 -22.52
C ARG A 279 -2.92 2.97 -22.89
N SER A 280 -3.64 3.50 -21.90
CA SER A 280 -4.60 4.59 -22.11
C SER A 280 -3.91 5.95 -22.22
N ALA A 281 -4.67 6.96 -22.61
CA ALA A 281 -4.17 8.34 -22.76
C ALA A 281 -4.16 9.14 -21.44
N SER A 282 -4.69 8.59 -20.35
CA SER A 282 -4.83 9.29 -19.07
C SER A 282 -4.18 8.54 -17.92
N GLN A 283 -3.76 9.28 -16.90
CA GLN A 283 -3.24 8.69 -15.66
C GLN A 283 -4.37 7.98 -14.91
N ARG A 284 -4.09 6.77 -14.40
CA ARG A 284 -5.04 5.98 -13.62
C ARG A 284 -4.59 5.93 -12.16
N PHE A 285 -5.50 6.27 -11.25
CA PHE A 285 -5.25 6.27 -9.82
C PHE A 285 -5.94 5.11 -9.09
N VAL A 286 -5.21 4.48 -8.20
CA VAL A 286 -5.73 3.71 -7.07
C VAL A 286 -5.01 4.18 -5.81
N ALA A 287 -5.62 3.99 -4.65
CA ALA A 287 -4.93 4.24 -3.38
C ALA A 287 -4.97 2.99 -2.52
N THR A 288 -3.83 2.64 -1.93
CA THR A 288 -3.68 1.46 -1.11
C THR A 288 -3.34 1.86 0.32
N MET A 289 -4.18 1.45 1.24
CA MET A 289 -3.97 1.53 2.67
C MET A 289 -3.56 0.15 3.16
N SER A 290 -2.32 0.02 3.60
CA SER A 290 -1.84 -1.20 4.22
C SER A 290 -2.23 -1.20 5.70
N ASN A 291 -2.84 -2.29 6.17
CA ASN A 291 -3.27 -2.46 7.55
C ASN A 291 -2.52 -3.63 8.16
N VAL A 292 -2.06 -3.49 9.40
CA VAL A 292 -1.24 -4.50 10.04
C VAL A 292 -1.72 -4.84 11.44
N LYS A 293 -1.33 -6.01 11.92
CA LYS A 293 -1.52 -6.38 13.33
C LYS A 293 -0.87 -5.36 14.24
N SER A 294 -1.49 -5.09 15.37
CA SER A 294 -1.09 -4.05 16.32
C SER A 294 0.36 -4.13 16.85
N TRP A 295 0.96 -5.31 16.81
CA TRP A 295 2.33 -5.53 17.26
C TRP A 295 3.38 -5.30 16.15
N MET A 296 2.95 -5.01 14.92
CA MET A 296 3.87 -4.72 13.82
C MET A 296 4.32 -3.27 13.84
N ARG A 297 5.60 -3.08 13.49
CA ARG A 297 6.13 -1.74 13.25
C ARG A 297 5.54 -1.19 11.94
N GLN A 298 5.05 0.03 11.98
CA GLN A 298 4.49 0.72 10.83
C GLN A 298 5.58 1.12 9.83
N GLN A 299 5.25 1.11 8.54
CA GLN A 299 6.11 1.57 7.46
C GLN A 299 6.27 3.10 7.50
N GLU A 300 5.15 3.80 7.70
CA GLU A 300 5.18 5.24 7.94
C GLU A 300 5.37 5.51 9.45
N ASN A 301 6.32 6.35 9.78
CA ASN A 301 6.46 6.84 11.15
C ASN A 301 5.45 7.97 11.39
N TRP A 302 4.20 7.61 11.66
CA TRP A 302 3.10 8.54 11.83
C TRP A 302 3.35 9.60 12.90
N ILE A 303 4.08 9.25 13.95
CA ILE A 303 4.44 10.20 15.02
C ILE A 303 5.21 11.39 14.46
N ILE A 304 6.03 11.17 13.43
CA ILE A 304 6.84 12.20 12.80
C ILE A 304 6.17 12.74 11.53
N SER A 305 5.56 11.87 10.71
CA SER A 305 5.11 12.23 9.36
C SER A 305 3.78 13.00 9.32
N VAL A 306 2.89 12.80 10.30
CA VAL A 306 1.56 13.44 10.25
C VAL A 306 1.67 14.94 10.56
N HIS A 307 1.02 15.77 9.78
CA HIS A 307 1.01 17.23 9.97
C HIS A 307 0.32 17.63 11.27
N PRO A 308 0.78 18.70 11.94
CA PRO A 308 0.18 19.17 13.19
C PRO A 308 -1.31 19.47 13.08
N GLU A 309 -1.75 19.99 11.94
CA GLU A 309 -3.15 20.32 11.68
C GLU A 309 -4.02 19.06 11.64
N VAL A 310 -3.53 18.00 11.01
CA VAL A 310 -4.21 16.68 10.99
C VAL A 310 -4.29 16.10 12.39
N LEU A 311 -3.19 16.18 13.16
CA LEU A 311 -3.16 15.69 14.54
C LEU A 311 -4.10 16.44 15.46
N SER A 312 -4.20 17.77 15.31
CA SER A 312 -5.07 18.60 16.15
C SER A 312 -6.55 18.33 15.89
N ALA A 313 -6.89 17.94 14.67
CA ALA A 313 -8.25 17.57 14.25
C ALA A 313 -8.56 16.08 14.39
N ALA A 314 -7.56 15.23 14.72
CA ALA A 314 -7.70 13.80 14.71
C ALA A 314 -8.68 13.30 15.78
N SER A 315 -9.60 12.43 15.38
CA SER A 315 -10.46 11.70 16.30
C SER A 315 -9.64 10.68 17.13
N PRO A 316 -10.14 10.21 18.27
CA PRO A 316 -9.53 9.10 18.99
C PRO A 316 -9.34 7.85 18.12
N LYS A 317 -10.25 7.56 17.18
CA LYS A 317 -10.17 6.42 16.27
C LYS A 317 -9.03 6.60 15.27
N LEU A 318 -8.88 7.79 14.69
CA LEU A 318 -7.77 8.09 13.80
C LEU A 318 -6.42 7.92 14.50
N LEU A 319 -6.29 8.47 15.71
CA LEU A 319 -5.08 8.33 16.52
C LEU A 319 -4.77 6.88 16.84
N HIS A 320 -5.80 6.06 17.16
CA HIS A 320 -5.63 4.63 17.36
C HIS A 320 -5.13 3.94 16.10
N ARG A 321 -5.78 4.19 14.96
CA ARG A 321 -5.39 3.60 13.67
C ARG A 321 -4.01 4.01 13.19
N MET A 322 -3.54 5.17 13.59
CA MET A 322 -2.16 5.61 13.36
C MET A 322 -1.15 5.07 14.40
N GLY A 323 -1.58 4.22 15.34
CA GLY A 323 -0.70 3.65 16.36
C GLY A 323 -0.22 4.64 17.42
N MET A 324 -0.94 5.74 17.62
CA MET A 324 -0.58 6.80 18.56
C MET A 324 -1.26 6.64 19.94
N GLN A 325 -1.91 5.51 20.18
CA GLN A 325 -2.53 5.18 21.45
C GLN A 325 -1.92 3.92 22.04
N ALA A 326 -2.01 3.78 23.34
CA ALA A 326 -1.61 2.58 24.04
C ALA A 326 -2.47 1.37 23.60
N LEU A 327 -1.83 0.22 23.43
CA LEU A 327 -2.47 -0.98 22.94
C LEU A 327 -3.41 -1.63 23.99
N THR A 328 -3.05 -1.56 25.27
CA THR A 328 -3.75 -2.26 26.35
C THR A 328 -3.89 -1.43 27.62
N TYR A 329 -4.74 -1.90 28.52
CA TYR A 329 -4.79 -1.39 29.89
C TYR A 329 -3.42 -1.51 30.56
N GLY A 330 -3.01 -0.47 31.25
CA GLY A 330 -1.73 -0.41 31.93
C GLY A 330 -0.55 0.05 31.05
N ALA A 331 -0.74 0.18 29.74
CA ALA A 331 0.20 0.94 28.94
C ALA A 331 0.04 2.41 29.29
N THR A 332 1.07 2.99 29.89
CA THR A 332 1.05 4.33 30.43
C THR A 332 2.11 5.19 29.76
N VAL A 333 1.86 6.48 29.70
CA VAL A 333 2.95 7.44 29.58
C VAL A 333 3.55 7.55 30.99
N GLU A 334 4.86 7.54 31.10
CA GLU A 334 5.57 7.55 32.38
C GLU A 334 5.04 8.67 33.28
N GLY A 335 4.70 8.32 34.53
CA GLY A 335 4.12 9.22 35.51
C GLY A 335 2.62 9.46 35.45
N PHE A 336 1.91 8.89 34.46
CA PHE A 336 0.48 9.09 34.29
C PHE A 336 -0.22 7.79 33.93
N GLY A 337 -1.09 7.33 34.79
CA GLY A 337 -1.93 6.17 34.56
C GLY A 337 -3.09 6.52 33.62
N LEU A 338 -2.90 6.41 32.31
CA LEU A 338 -3.83 6.95 31.33
C LEU A 338 -4.81 5.95 30.74
N GLY A 339 -4.72 4.72 31.14
CA GLY A 339 -5.52 3.68 30.54
C GLY A 339 -5.31 3.58 29.02
N ALA A 340 -6.28 3.02 28.35
CA ALA A 340 -6.18 2.65 26.93
C ALA A 340 -6.00 3.81 25.94
N SER A 341 -6.22 5.06 26.35
CA SER A 341 -6.11 6.19 25.41
C SER A 341 -4.69 6.69 25.20
N GLY A 342 -3.79 6.47 26.17
CA GLY A 342 -2.42 7.01 26.11
C GLY A 342 -2.33 8.52 25.92
N ARG A 343 -3.45 9.24 26.05
CA ARG A 343 -3.59 10.62 25.67
C ARG A 343 -3.70 11.51 26.90
N VAL A 344 -2.68 12.31 27.14
CA VAL A 344 -2.74 13.44 28.08
C VAL A 344 -2.65 14.72 27.28
N ASN A 345 -3.45 15.71 27.64
CA ASN A 345 -3.49 16.99 26.93
C ASN A 345 -2.11 17.65 26.77
N ASP A 346 -1.27 17.56 27.78
CA ASP A 346 0.06 18.18 27.77
C ASP A 346 1.10 17.43 26.93
N HIS A 347 0.90 16.14 26.66
CA HIS A 347 1.83 15.34 25.84
C HIS A 347 1.82 15.76 24.37
N TRP A 348 0.70 16.27 23.87
CA TRP A 348 0.66 16.84 22.53
C TRP A 348 1.59 18.05 22.40
N GLY A 349 1.66 18.90 23.43
CA GLY A 349 2.59 20.01 23.45
C GLY A 349 4.03 19.58 23.38
N ALA A 350 4.42 18.59 24.18
CA ALA A 350 5.78 18.01 24.17
C ALA A 350 6.11 17.35 22.81
N LEU A 351 5.17 16.56 22.24
CA LEU A 351 5.35 15.96 20.92
C LEU A 351 5.48 17.03 19.83
N LYS A 352 4.69 18.09 19.90
CA LYS A 352 4.78 19.20 18.94
C LYS A 352 6.14 19.89 19.02
N GLN A 353 6.66 20.16 20.20
CA GLN A 353 7.99 20.77 20.39
C GLN A 353 9.07 19.86 19.86
N PHE A 354 9.05 18.56 20.18
CA PHE A 354 9.98 17.58 19.68
C PHE A 354 9.97 17.51 18.16
N ARG A 355 8.79 17.49 17.56
CA ARG A 355 8.64 17.46 16.10
C ARG A 355 9.13 18.74 15.44
N THR A 356 8.88 19.90 16.03
CA THR A 356 9.39 21.18 15.54
C THR A 356 10.94 21.16 15.50
N ALA A 357 11.56 20.67 16.55
CA ALA A 357 13.01 20.51 16.60
C ALA A 357 13.56 19.57 15.53
N LEU A 358 12.82 18.47 15.22
CA LEU A 358 13.19 17.57 14.12
C LEU A 358 13.01 18.23 12.74
N ASP A 359 11.97 19.04 12.57
CA ASP A 359 11.69 19.73 11.31
C ASP A 359 12.77 20.77 10.97
N GLU A 360 13.32 21.43 11.96
CA GLU A 360 14.45 22.35 11.80
C GLU A 360 15.72 21.62 11.33
N GLY A 361 15.81 20.30 11.54
CA GLY A 361 16.97 19.50 11.21
C GLY A 361 17.02 19.01 9.76
N SER A 362 16.04 18.29 9.27
CA SER A 362 16.08 17.69 7.91
C SER A 362 14.87 16.86 7.51
N TYR A 363 13.78 16.84 8.27
CA TYR A 363 12.66 15.97 7.97
C TYR A 363 11.73 16.60 6.91
N ILE A 364 11.47 15.86 5.83
CA ILE A 364 10.66 16.34 4.72
C ILE A 364 9.24 15.78 4.82
N ARG A 365 8.27 16.68 4.86
CA ARG A 365 6.84 16.36 4.78
C ARG A 365 6.21 17.17 3.66
N VAL A 366 5.72 16.49 2.63
CA VAL A 366 4.91 17.13 1.60
C VAL A 366 3.46 17.07 2.06
N GLY A 367 2.89 18.22 2.37
CA GLY A 367 1.49 18.37 2.79
C GLY A 367 0.53 18.43 1.63
N GLU A 368 -0.69 18.87 1.92
CA GLU A 368 -1.72 19.13 0.92
C GLU A 368 -1.27 20.25 -0.02
N LEU A 369 -1.28 19.97 -1.31
CA LEU A 369 -1.00 20.91 -2.38
C LEU A 369 -2.18 20.93 -3.34
N SER A 370 -2.41 22.09 -3.99
CA SER A 370 -3.47 22.26 -5.00
C SER A 370 -2.98 23.09 -6.16
N MET A 371 -3.49 22.79 -7.34
CA MET A 371 -3.25 23.61 -8.54
C MET A 371 -3.88 24.98 -8.43
N ASP A 372 -4.94 25.13 -7.63
CA ASP A 372 -5.60 26.42 -7.35
C ASP A 372 -4.78 27.29 -6.40
N SER A 373 -3.78 26.74 -5.73
CA SER A 373 -2.89 27.52 -4.88
C SER A 373 -1.97 28.37 -5.76
N PRO A 374 -1.82 29.67 -5.48
CA PRO A 374 -0.85 30.52 -6.17
C PRO A 374 0.54 29.89 -6.14
N ALA A 375 1.26 29.91 -7.25
CA ALA A 375 2.63 29.38 -7.35
C ALA A 375 3.54 29.94 -6.27
N GLU A 376 3.36 31.21 -5.91
CA GLU A 376 4.08 31.88 -4.83
C GLU A 376 3.86 31.24 -3.46
N LYS A 377 2.65 30.72 -3.15
CA LYS A 377 2.40 29.98 -1.92
C LYS A 377 3.11 28.64 -1.89
N LEU A 378 3.19 27.95 -3.03
CA LEU A 378 3.97 26.71 -3.14
C LEU A 378 5.46 26.99 -2.97
N ASP A 379 5.95 28.05 -3.57
CA ASP A 379 7.35 28.45 -3.44
C ASP A 379 7.74 28.93 -2.04
N GLN A 380 6.78 29.40 -1.26
CA GLN A 380 6.96 29.76 0.15
C GLN A 380 6.90 28.56 1.09
N ASN A 381 6.33 27.44 0.65
CA ASN A 381 6.24 26.22 1.48
C ASN A 381 7.63 25.70 1.82
N PHE A 382 7.94 25.65 3.11
CA PHE A 382 9.24 25.21 3.62
C PHE A 382 9.61 23.80 3.10
N THR A 383 8.65 22.91 3.10
CA THR A 383 8.84 21.51 2.66
C THR A 383 9.24 21.44 1.20
N VAL A 384 8.56 22.20 0.33
CA VAL A 384 8.89 22.28 -1.11
C VAL A 384 10.30 22.81 -1.31
N LYS A 385 10.66 23.88 -0.61
CA LYS A 385 12.02 24.47 -0.68
C LYS A 385 13.09 23.46 -0.23
N LEU A 386 12.84 22.72 0.83
CA LEU A 386 13.77 21.74 1.36
C LEU A 386 13.97 20.56 0.38
N VAL A 387 12.89 20.02 -0.18
CA VAL A 387 12.97 18.93 -1.18
C VAL A 387 13.74 19.38 -2.41
N ARG A 388 13.45 20.56 -2.95
CA ARG A 388 14.19 21.14 -4.09
C ARG A 388 15.68 21.31 -3.77
N LYS A 389 16.01 21.79 -2.58
CA LYS A 389 17.40 21.96 -2.12
C LYS A 389 18.13 20.62 -2.05
N LEU A 390 17.48 19.56 -1.54
CA LEU A 390 18.07 18.24 -1.45
C LEU A 390 18.24 17.58 -2.82
N ALA A 391 17.25 17.70 -3.73
CA ALA A 391 17.35 17.22 -5.09
C ALA A 391 18.54 17.86 -5.80
N HIS A 392 18.67 19.17 -5.75
CA HIS A 392 19.78 19.89 -6.37
C HIS A 392 21.16 19.53 -5.77
N LYS A 393 21.19 19.17 -4.48
CA LYS A 393 22.43 18.68 -3.84
C LYS A 393 22.80 17.28 -4.32
N ALA A 394 21.80 16.41 -4.52
CA ALA A 394 22.01 15.06 -5.05
C ALA A 394 22.53 15.08 -6.50
N GLU A 395 21.97 15.94 -7.37
CA GLU A 395 22.46 16.13 -8.75
C GLU A 395 23.93 16.55 -8.81
N LYS A 396 24.36 17.42 -7.91
CA LYS A 396 25.79 17.86 -7.84
C LYS A 396 26.74 16.78 -7.35
N VAL A 397 26.26 15.75 -6.67
CA VAL A 397 27.10 14.63 -6.19
C VAL A 397 27.27 13.58 -7.29
N VAL A 398 26.34 13.46 -8.20
CA VAL A 398 26.38 12.50 -9.33
C VAL A 398 27.31 13.00 -10.46
N VAL A 399 27.60 14.28 -10.51
CA VAL A 399 28.45 14.91 -11.57
C VAL A 399 29.94 15.01 -11.15
N LYS A 400 30.31 14.53 -9.99
CA LYS A 400 31.69 14.39 -9.53
C LYS A 400 32.08 12.90 -9.44
#